data_bf521b2bcb93791276b353bca6204262
#
_entry.id   bf521b2bcb93791276b353bca6204262
#
_cell.length_a   1.000
_cell.length_b   1.000
_cell.length_c   1.000
_cell.angle_alpha   90.00
_cell.angle_beta   90.00
_cell.angle_gamma   90.00
#
_symmetry.space_group_name_H-M   'P 1'
#
loop_
_entity.id
_entity.type
_entity.pdbx_description
1 polymer ?
#
loop_
_entity_poly.entity_id
_entity_poly.type
_entity_poly.pdbx_seq_one_letter_code
_entity_poly.pdbx_strand_id
1 'polypeptide(L)'
;MEELMSNRMVISSSVREAGNDPIFHIAELAKNRIAEIGSEPVINSTIGSLMDDDGNLVAFDSVYSTFRSLNNAEIAGYASIAGIPEFLENVVYACFKHHQPKGYIEAVATPGGTGAVRNAIANYSEFGDEILVQDWHWAPYGTIAQENRRKITTFELFDENGNFNFESYENKVLELLEKQKRVLSILNTPAHNPTGYNISDEEWKQLVEFYTKTANEHPDWRIIVLCDIAYIDFAGKGESARQFMEILSGMPENVLTLYAYSASKAMTMYGLRNGALLCVAPTQEIASEFKASCSFSNRGTWSNGTRSAQATLAKIISNDQLREAFEAEQADWRNKLQARAKAFMDSASQVGLKTCTYRDGFFISIPCENREAIRDYLAEHDNFFIVALKKGLRFAPCAVNEEKCSKAPALIKKAIDKLD
;
A
#
# COMPACT_ATOMS: atom_id res chain seq x y z
N MET A 1 -13.12 -15.85 -34.42
CA MET A 1 -13.32 -15.02 -33.21
C MET A 1 -14.80 -14.89 -32.84
N GLU A 2 -15.71 -14.74 -33.78
CA GLU A 2 -17.16 -14.68 -33.52
C GLU A 2 -17.77 -15.99 -32.99
N GLU A 3 -17.35 -17.17 -33.45
CA GLU A 3 -17.85 -18.46 -32.95
C GLU A 3 -17.47 -18.78 -31.48
N LEU A 4 -16.36 -18.26 -30.99
CA LEU A 4 -15.96 -18.40 -29.58
C LEU A 4 -16.76 -17.50 -28.63
N MET A 5 -17.50 -16.53 -29.16
CA MET A 5 -18.32 -15.59 -28.40
C MET A 5 -19.72 -16.16 -28.05
N SER A 6 -20.23 -17.15 -28.83
CA SER A 6 -21.60 -17.62 -28.68
C SER A 6 -21.90 -18.50 -27.46
N ASN A 7 -20.86 -19.06 -26.79
CA ASN A 7 -21.02 -19.96 -25.64
C ASN A 7 -20.54 -19.37 -24.29
N ARG A 8 -20.23 -18.08 -24.23
CA ARG A 8 -19.84 -17.46 -22.98
C ARG A 8 -21.04 -17.08 -22.14
N MET A 9 -21.08 -17.54 -20.88
CA MET A 9 -22.12 -17.18 -19.92
C MET A 9 -21.81 -15.83 -19.23
N VAL A 10 -20.55 -15.42 -19.24
CA VAL A 10 -20.09 -14.15 -18.64
C VAL A 10 -20.27 -13.03 -19.67
N ILE A 11 -20.83 -11.90 -19.25
CA ILE A 11 -20.96 -10.71 -20.12
C ILE A 11 -19.60 -10.24 -20.63
N SER A 12 -19.54 -9.70 -21.85
CA SER A 12 -18.28 -9.35 -22.51
C SER A 12 -17.37 -8.44 -21.70
N SER A 13 -17.95 -7.47 -20.97
CA SER A 13 -17.19 -6.56 -20.11
C SER A 13 -16.57 -7.21 -18.86
N SER A 14 -17.03 -8.41 -18.49
CA SER A 14 -16.52 -9.18 -17.34
C SER A 14 -15.65 -10.36 -17.74
N VAL A 15 -15.40 -10.57 -19.03
CA VAL A 15 -14.48 -11.61 -19.49
C VAL A 15 -13.06 -11.25 -19.02
N ARG A 16 -12.43 -12.21 -18.37
CA ARG A 16 -11.01 -12.15 -17.99
C ARG A 16 -10.30 -13.38 -18.50
N GLU A 17 -9.06 -13.24 -18.89
CA GLU A 17 -8.22 -14.42 -19.16
C GLU A 17 -7.92 -15.12 -17.83
N ALA A 18 -8.04 -16.44 -17.82
CA ALA A 18 -7.60 -17.23 -16.69
C ALA A 18 -6.06 -17.18 -16.68
N GLY A 19 -5.52 -16.31 -15.85
CA GLY A 19 -4.08 -16.16 -15.65
C GLY A 19 -3.76 -16.27 -14.16
N ASN A 20 -2.65 -16.93 -13.84
CA ASN A 20 -2.09 -16.82 -12.50
C ASN A 20 -1.55 -15.40 -12.34
N ASP A 21 -1.86 -14.77 -11.22
CA ASP A 21 -1.20 -13.52 -10.82
C ASP A 21 0.32 -13.75 -10.87
N PRO A 22 1.10 -12.97 -11.63
CA PRO A 22 2.53 -13.21 -11.82
C PRO A 22 3.32 -13.27 -10.50
N ILE A 23 2.87 -12.55 -9.46
CA ILE A 23 3.50 -12.56 -8.13
C ILE A 23 3.25 -13.90 -7.44
N PHE A 24 2.02 -14.41 -7.49
CA PHE A 24 1.70 -15.72 -6.91
C PHE A 24 2.38 -16.86 -7.66
N HIS A 25 2.49 -16.77 -8.98
CA HIS A 25 3.18 -17.79 -9.78
C HIS A 25 4.67 -17.89 -9.42
N ILE A 26 5.40 -16.78 -9.39
CA ILE A 26 6.83 -16.80 -9.04
C ILE A 26 7.04 -17.20 -7.57
N ALA A 27 6.10 -16.85 -6.67
CA ALA A 27 6.16 -17.27 -5.28
C ALA A 27 5.94 -18.79 -5.13
N GLU A 28 5.08 -19.38 -5.95
CA GLU A 28 4.89 -20.84 -6.00
C GLU A 28 6.14 -21.57 -6.50
N LEU A 29 6.80 -21.04 -7.55
CA LEU A 29 8.07 -21.58 -8.02
C LEU A 29 9.14 -21.55 -6.93
N ALA A 30 9.25 -20.43 -6.20
CA ALA A 30 10.18 -20.32 -5.08
C ALA A 30 9.88 -21.36 -3.98
N LYS A 31 8.60 -21.55 -3.64
CA LYS A 31 8.16 -22.54 -2.65
C LYS A 31 8.51 -23.97 -3.07
N ASN A 32 8.28 -24.32 -4.33
CA ASN A 32 8.62 -25.62 -4.87
C ASN A 32 10.13 -25.86 -4.83
N ARG A 33 10.92 -24.84 -5.18
CA ARG A 33 12.38 -24.93 -5.12
C ARG A 33 12.91 -25.11 -3.70
N ILE A 34 12.34 -24.41 -2.73
CA ILE A 34 12.65 -24.59 -1.31
C ILE A 34 12.32 -26.02 -0.85
N ALA A 35 11.21 -26.59 -1.29
CA ALA A 35 10.85 -27.96 -0.97
C ALA A 35 11.83 -29.01 -1.53
N GLU A 36 12.45 -28.72 -2.69
CA GLU A 36 13.40 -29.60 -3.35
C GLU A 36 14.81 -29.57 -2.72
N ILE A 37 15.33 -28.39 -2.41
CA ILE A 37 16.75 -28.19 -2.05
C ILE A 37 16.97 -27.52 -0.68
N GLY A 38 15.89 -27.22 0.06
CA GLY A 38 15.94 -26.48 1.33
C GLY A 38 15.93 -24.96 1.14
N SER A 39 15.70 -24.24 2.23
CA SER A 39 15.59 -22.77 2.20
C SER A 39 16.93 -22.05 2.11
N GLU A 40 18.02 -22.68 2.58
CA GLU A 40 19.32 -22.04 2.69
C GLU A 40 19.85 -21.52 1.33
N PRO A 41 19.90 -22.32 0.22
CA PRO A 41 20.43 -21.84 -1.05
C PRO A 41 19.45 -21.01 -1.87
N VAL A 42 18.22 -20.78 -1.38
CA VAL A 42 17.17 -20.07 -2.13
C VAL A 42 17.00 -18.65 -1.61
N ILE A 43 17.01 -17.67 -2.53
CA ILE A 43 16.60 -16.28 -2.23
C ILE A 43 15.16 -16.12 -2.72
N ASN A 44 14.20 -16.04 -1.79
CA ASN A 44 12.80 -15.80 -2.10
C ASN A 44 12.39 -14.36 -1.73
N SER A 45 12.43 -13.48 -2.70
CA SER A 45 12.12 -12.05 -2.57
C SER A 45 10.78 -11.68 -3.23
N THR A 46 9.84 -12.62 -3.27
CA THR A 46 8.58 -12.44 -4.01
C THR A 46 7.45 -11.88 -3.14
N ILE A 47 7.44 -12.22 -1.84
CA ILE A 47 6.30 -12.01 -0.93
C ILE A 47 6.43 -10.67 -0.21
N GLY A 48 5.33 -9.92 -0.14
CA GLY A 48 5.23 -8.66 0.60
C GLY A 48 4.74 -8.83 2.04
N SER A 49 5.26 -9.83 2.75
CA SER A 49 4.99 -10.10 4.16
C SER A 49 6.30 -10.20 4.93
N LEU A 50 6.30 -9.83 6.20
CA LEU A 50 7.47 -10.03 7.07
C LEU A 50 7.73 -11.52 7.26
N MET A 51 8.95 -11.94 6.97
CA MET A 51 9.45 -13.30 7.26
C MET A 51 10.59 -13.19 8.27
N ASP A 52 10.71 -14.19 9.13
CA ASP A 52 11.89 -14.33 9.99
C ASP A 52 13.14 -14.77 9.19
N ASP A 53 14.27 -14.97 9.87
CA ASP A 53 15.51 -15.34 9.19
C ASP A 53 15.50 -16.79 8.66
N ASP A 54 14.59 -17.62 9.16
CA ASP A 54 14.36 -19.00 8.72
C ASP A 54 13.31 -19.10 7.58
N GLY A 55 12.68 -17.97 7.21
CA GLY A 55 11.67 -17.89 6.16
C GLY A 55 10.24 -18.21 6.61
N ASN A 56 9.96 -18.19 7.93
CA ASN A 56 8.61 -18.34 8.44
C ASN A 56 7.88 -16.99 8.47
N LEU A 57 6.55 -17.03 8.29
CA LEU A 57 5.72 -15.83 8.37
C LEU A 57 5.73 -15.26 9.80
N VAL A 58 6.09 -13.99 9.91
CA VAL A 58 6.02 -13.26 11.18
C VAL A 58 4.57 -12.95 11.54
N ALA A 59 4.22 -13.32 12.76
CA ALA A 59 2.95 -13.00 13.39
C ALA A 59 3.26 -12.45 14.79
N PHE A 60 2.94 -11.17 15.03
CA PHE A 60 3.28 -10.52 16.30
C PHE A 60 2.61 -11.21 17.49
N ASP A 61 3.40 -11.67 18.46
CA ASP A 61 2.90 -12.35 19.64
C ASP A 61 1.97 -11.44 20.47
N SER A 62 2.28 -10.15 20.59
CA SER A 62 1.44 -9.15 21.23
C SER A 62 0.05 -9.05 20.60
N VAL A 63 -0.04 -9.17 19.27
CA VAL A 63 -1.30 -9.11 18.53
C VAL A 63 -2.08 -10.42 18.66
N TYR A 64 -1.43 -11.55 18.42
CA TYR A 64 -2.14 -12.83 18.37
C TYR A 64 -2.45 -13.42 19.75
N SER A 65 -1.74 -13.05 20.82
CA SER A 65 -2.16 -13.34 22.20
C SER A 65 -3.43 -12.58 22.56
N THR A 66 -3.51 -11.30 22.18
CA THR A 66 -4.73 -10.49 22.35
C THR A 66 -5.89 -11.07 21.53
N PHE A 67 -5.67 -11.45 20.27
CA PHE A 67 -6.70 -12.08 19.43
C PHE A 67 -7.25 -13.38 20.08
N ARG A 68 -6.37 -14.25 20.58
CA ARG A 68 -6.78 -15.50 21.26
C ARG A 68 -7.51 -15.25 22.59
N SER A 69 -7.35 -14.08 23.20
CA SER A 69 -8.03 -13.69 24.44
C SER A 69 -9.48 -13.20 24.23
N LEU A 70 -9.91 -13.02 22.99
CA LEU A 70 -11.28 -12.63 22.68
C LEU A 70 -12.25 -13.74 23.05
N ASN A 71 -13.42 -13.36 23.56
CA ASN A 71 -14.49 -14.32 23.82
C ASN A 71 -15.25 -14.69 22.53
N ASN A 72 -16.05 -15.75 22.60
CA ASN A 72 -16.79 -16.25 21.43
C ASN A 72 -17.75 -15.22 20.82
N ALA A 73 -18.35 -14.33 21.60
CA ALA A 73 -19.25 -13.29 21.09
C ALA A 73 -18.49 -12.20 20.33
N GLU A 74 -17.28 -11.84 20.78
CA GLU A 74 -16.40 -10.91 20.07
C GLU A 74 -15.87 -11.50 18.75
N ILE A 75 -15.71 -12.83 18.69
CA ILE A 75 -15.23 -13.52 17.49
C ILE A 75 -16.38 -13.75 16.49
N ALA A 76 -17.51 -14.29 16.94
CA ALA A 76 -18.57 -14.78 16.07
C ALA A 76 -19.62 -13.73 15.71
N GLY A 77 -19.74 -12.64 16.47
CA GLY A 77 -20.75 -11.61 16.26
C GLY A 77 -20.49 -10.78 14.98
N TYR A 78 -21.55 -10.27 14.39
CA TYR A 78 -21.41 -9.30 13.32
C TYR A 78 -20.84 -7.97 13.83
N ALA A 79 -19.95 -7.35 13.05
CA ALA A 79 -19.62 -5.94 13.24
C ALA A 79 -20.73 -5.05 12.71
N SER A 80 -20.82 -3.81 13.17
CA SER A 80 -21.63 -2.77 12.52
C SER A 80 -21.10 -2.51 11.11
N ILE A 81 -21.95 -2.00 10.22
CA ILE A 81 -21.61 -1.76 8.81
C ILE A 81 -20.38 -0.85 8.67
N ALA A 82 -20.35 0.24 9.44
CA ALA A 82 -19.22 1.17 9.45
C ALA A 82 -17.99 0.66 10.24
N GLY A 83 -18.15 -0.37 11.06
CA GLY A 83 -17.17 -0.86 12.03
C GLY A 83 -17.72 -0.80 13.46
N ILE A 84 -17.15 -1.58 14.40
CA ILE A 84 -17.53 -1.50 15.80
C ILE A 84 -17.08 -0.15 16.39
N PRO A 85 -17.84 0.47 17.30
CA PRO A 85 -17.52 1.80 17.83
C PRO A 85 -16.10 1.88 18.40
N GLU A 86 -15.70 0.90 19.18
CA GLU A 86 -14.38 0.83 19.81
C GLU A 86 -13.24 0.80 18.76
N PHE A 87 -13.47 0.15 17.62
CA PHE A 87 -12.50 0.16 16.52
C PHE A 87 -12.42 1.55 15.87
N LEU A 88 -13.56 2.17 15.60
CA LEU A 88 -13.60 3.47 14.92
C LEU A 88 -12.89 4.56 15.74
N GLU A 89 -13.03 4.53 17.08
CA GLU A 89 -12.31 5.43 17.97
C GLU A 89 -10.79 5.16 17.96
N ASN A 90 -10.40 3.91 18.04
CA ASN A 90 -8.99 3.53 18.20
C ASN A 90 -8.20 3.51 16.88
N VAL A 91 -8.87 3.33 15.74
CA VAL A 91 -8.18 3.37 14.43
C VAL A 91 -7.72 4.78 14.06
N VAL A 92 -8.36 5.80 14.57
CA VAL A 92 -7.90 7.20 14.43
C VAL A 92 -6.51 7.36 15.05
N TYR A 93 -6.34 6.89 16.30
CA TYR A 93 -5.01 6.88 16.92
C TYR A 93 -4.03 5.98 16.17
N ALA A 94 -4.43 4.77 15.76
CA ALA A 94 -3.54 3.88 14.99
C ALA A 94 -3.06 4.51 13.68
N CYS A 95 -3.91 5.32 13.02
CA CYS A 95 -3.58 6.04 11.80
C CYS A 95 -2.64 7.22 12.07
N PHE A 96 -3.02 8.12 12.98
CA PHE A 96 -2.38 9.43 13.12
C PHE A 96 -1.35 9.49 14.27
N LYS A 97 -1.46 8.63 15.28
CA LYS A 97 -0.69 8.73 16.52
C LYS A 97 -0.84 10.17 17.13
N HIS A 98 0.28 10.84 17.39
CA HIS A 98 0.31 12.22 17.90
C HIS A 98 0.32 13.30 16.79
N HIS A 99 0.26 12.89 15.51
CA HIS A 99 0.27 13.77 14.33
C HIS A 99 -1.12 13.93 13.68
N GLN A 100 -2.15 14.03 14.52
CA GLN A 100 -3.52 14.15 14.03
C GLN A 100 -3.72 15.50 13.33
N PRO A 101 -4.13 15.50 12.03
CA PRO A 101 -4.39 16.73 11.30
C PRO A 101 -5.62 17.46 11.84
N LYS A 102 -5.66 18.77 11.60
CA LYS A 102 -6.83 19.60 11.93
C LYS A 102 -7.93 19.39 10.88
N GLY A 103 -9.14 19.19 11.33
CA GLY A 103 -10.33 18.97 10.51
C GLY A 103 -11.32 18.03 11.18
N TYR A 104 -12.39 17.69 10.47
CA TYR A 104 -13.40 16.75 10.93
C TYR A 104 -13.00 15.35 10.47
N ILE A 105 -12.71 14.48 11.44
CA ILE A 105 -12.23 13.12 11.17
C ILE A 105 -13.36 12.13 11.34
N GLU A 106 -13.57 11.30 10.31
CA GLU A 106 -14.43 10.12 10.35
C GLU A 106 -13.69 8.92 9.80
N ALA A 107 -14.06 7.74 10.29
CA ALA A 107 -13.49 6.47 9.87
C ALA A 107 -14.59 5.47 9.53
N VAL A 108 -14.29 4.59 8.56
CA VAL A 108 -15.14 3.45 8.21
C VAL A 108 -14.25 2.23 8.03
N ALA A 109 -14.57 1.15 8.75
CA ALA A 109 -13.84 -0.11 8.67
C ALA A 109 -13.95 -0.72 7.28
N THR A 110 -12.85 -1.31 6.81
CA THR A 110 -12.79 -1.93 5.48
C THR A 110 -12.02 -3.27 5.55
N PRO A 111 -12.19 -4.18 4.59
CA PRO A 111 -11.39 -5.41 4.50
C PRO A 111 -9.96 -5.10 4.05
N GLY A 112 -9.14 -4.59 4.98
CA GLY A 112 -7.78 -4.12 4.76
C GLY A 112 -7.73 -2.83 3.94
N GLY A 113 -6.50 -2.40 3.59
CA GLY A 113 -6.29 -1.24 2.71
C GLY A 113 -6.93 -1.38 1.33
N THR A 114 -7.05 -2.60 0.81
CA THR A 114 -7.75 -2.87 -0.47
C THR A 114 -9.20 -2.38 -0.45
N GLY A 115 -9.93 -2.64 0.64
CA GLY A 115 -11.30 -2.17 0.80
C GLY A 115 -11.37 -0.64 0.93
N ALA A 116 -10.38 -0.02 1.59
CA ALA A 116 -10.28 1.43 1.69
C ALA A 116 -10.08 2.09 0.32
N VAL A 117 -9.12 1.59 -0.47
CA VAL A 117 -8.89 2.05 -1.85
C VAL A 117 -10.15 1.85 -2.71
N ARG A 118 -10.80 0.69 -2.60
CA ARG A 118 -12.05 0.42 -3.33
C ARG A 118 -13.14 1.44 -2.99
N ASN A 119 -13.34 1.75 -1.71
CA ASN A 119 -14.33 2.73 -1.30
C ASN A 119 -13.98 4.14 -1.78
N ALA A 120 -12.71 4.53 -1.74
CA ALA A 120 -12.27 5.81 -2.29
C ALA A 120 -12.58 5.90 -3.79
N ILE A 121 -12.18 4.90 -4.59
CA ILE A 121 -12.45 4.87 -6.03
C ILE A 121 -13.96 4.91 -6.33
N ALA A 122 -14.76 4.11 -5.61
CA ALA A 122 -16.18 3.99 -5.88
C ALA A 122 -16.99 5.25 -5.56
N ASN A 123 -16.61 6.01 -4.52
CA ASN A 123 -17.38 7.15 -4.02
C ASN A 123 -16.85 8.51 -4.48
N TYR A 124 -15.60 8.60 -4.97
CA TYR A 124 -14.97 9.89 -5.31
C TYR A 124 -14.57 10.02 -6.78
N SER A 125 -15.11 9.15 -7.64
CA SER A 125 -14.98 9.23 -9.09
C SER A 125 -16.25 8.75 -9.79
N GLU A 126 -16.52 9.25 -10.99
CA GLU A 126 -17.65 8.81 -11.82
C GLU A 126 -17.28 7.58 -12.67
N PHE A 127 -18.27 6.90 -13.23
CA PHE A 127 -18.04 5.83 -14.19
C PHE A 127 -17.31 6.35 -15.42
N GLY A 128 -16.20 5.72 -15.75
CA GLY A 128 -15.34 6.11 -16.87
C GLY A 128 -14.22 7.05 -16.53
N ASP A 129 -14.22 7.65 -15.32
CA ASP A 129 -13.15 8.52 -14.85
C ASP A 129 -11.79 7.80 -14.79
N GLU A 130 -10.75 8.59 -14.90
CA GLU A 130 -9.37 8.19 -14.72
C GLU A 130 -8.89 8.55 -13.31
N ILE A 131 -8.34 7.56 -12.61
CA ILE A 131 -7.75 7.69 -11.29
C ILE A 131 -6.25 7.88 -11.46
N LEU A 132 -5.68 8.91 -10.82
CA LEU A 132 -4.26 9.23 -10.93
C LEU A 132 -3.44 8.39 -9.94
N VAL A 133 -2.40 7.71 -10.43
CA VAL A 133 -1.45 6.94 -9.62
C VAL A 133 -0.02 7.17 -10.12
N GLN A 134 0.99 6.81 -9.31
CA GLN A 134 2.38 6.80 -9.76
C GLN A 134 2.58 5.78 -10.89
N ASP A 135 3.54 5.98 -11.78
CA ASP A 135 3.91 5.04 -12.85
C ASP A 135 4.54 3.75 -12.30
N TRP A 136 5.22 3.84 -11.16
CA TRP A 136 5.51 2.73 -10.28
C TRP A 136 4.37 2.62 -9.26
N HIS A 137 3.52 1.63 -9.35
CA HIS A 137 2.37 1.50 -8.45
C HIS A 137 2.04 0.05 -8.11
N TRP A 138 1.29 -0.13 -7.08
CA TRP A 138 0.70 -1.42 -6.73
C TRP A 138 -0.33 -1.82 -7.79
N ALA A 139 -0.03 -2.88 -8.57
CA ALA A 139 -0.83 -3.29 -9.72
C ALA A 139 -2.34 -3.46 -9.45
N PRO A 140 -2.78 -3.93 -8.26
CA PRO A 140 -4.20 -4.03 -7.96
C PRO A 140 -5.00 -2.73 -7.97
N TYR A 141 -4.39 -1.53 -7.96
CA TYR A 141 -5.15 -0.28 -8.21
C TYR A 141 -5.88 -0.35 -9.55
N GLY A 142 -5.24 -0.89 -10.59
CA GLY A 142 -5.87 -1.09 -11.90
C GLY A 142 -7.04 -2.06 -11.85
N THR A 143 -6.90 -3.17 -11.14
CA THR A 143 -7.98 -4.15 -10.96
C THR A 143 -9.17 -3.56 -10.22
N ILE A 144 -8.91 -2.83 -9.12
CA ILE A 144 -9.96 -2.18 -8.33
C ILE A 144 -10.68 -1.11 -9.16
N ALA A 145 -9.93 -0.30 -9.92
CA ALA A 145 -10.52 0.71 -10.81
C ALA A 145 -11.41 0.07 -11.89
N GLN A 146 -10.92 -0.97 -12.57
CA GLN A 146 -11.69 -1.68 -13.61
C GLN A 146 -12.95 -2.35 -13.06
N GLU A 147 -12.89 -3.01 -11.90
CA GLU A 147 -14.08 -3.60 -11.26
C GLU A 147 -15.14 -2.54 -10.93
N ASN A 148 -14.68 -1.31 -10.63
CA ASN A 148 -15.57 -0.19 -10.40
C ASN A 148 -15.85 0.64 -11.67
N ARG A 149 -15.52 0.13 -12.87
CA ARG A 149 -15.72 0.80 -14.18
C ARG A 149 -14.98 2.13 -14.31
N ARG A 150 -13.81 2.25 -13.71
CA ARG A 150 -12.87 3.36 -13.83
C ARG A 150 -11.61 2.87 -14.52
N LYS A 151 -10.74 3.81 -14.86
CA LYS A 151 -9.42 3.53 -15.43
C LYS A 151 -8.35 4.12 -14.51
N ILE A 152 -7.12 3.69 -14.66
CA ILE A 152 -5.99 4.38 -14.07
C ILE A 152 -5.23 5.14 -15.15
N THR A 153 -4.70 6.30 -14.79
CA THR A 153 -3.68 7.03 -15.54
C THR A 153 -2.50 7.30 -14.62
N THR A 154 -1.32 7.52 -15.19
CA THR A 154 -0.09 7.62 -14.41
C THR A 154 0.62 8.94 -14.62
N PHE A 155 1.32 9.41 -13.58
CA PHE A 155 2.37 10.40 -13.67
C PHE A 155 3.73 9.75 -13.38
N GLU A 156 4.80 10.33 -13.87
CA GLU A 156 6.17 9.87 -13.59
C GLU A 156 6.54 10.22 -12.15
N LEU A 157 6.79 9.19 -11.31
CA LEU A 157 7.08 9.39 -9.88
C LEU A 157 8.36 10.18 -9.65
N PHE A 158 9.40 9.89 -10.43
CA PHE A 158 10.73 10.46 -10.22
C PHE A 158 11.10 11.47 -11.29
N ASP A 159 11.69 12.59 -10.85
CA ASP A 159 12.43 13.51 -11.69
C ASP A 159 13.82 12.92 -12.07
N GLU A 160 14.61 13.64 -12.80
CA GLU A 160 15.97 13.27 -13.22
C GLU A 160 16.94 13.06 -12.04
N ASN A 161 16.65 13.62 -10.86
CA ASN A 161 17.44 13.53 -9.64
C ASN A 161 16.91 12.43 -8.69
N GLY A 162 15.84 11.75 -9.07
CA GLY A 162 15.20 10.70 -8.24
C GLY A 162 14.34 11.26 -7.10
N ASN A 163 13.94 12.52 -7.13
CA ASN A 163 12.97 13.12 -6.24
C ASN A 163 11.55 13.01 -6.80
N PHE A 164 10.54 13.44 -6.04
CA PHE A 164 9.16 13.49 -6.52
C PHE A 164 9.05 14.43 -7.73
N ASN A 165 8.53 13.91 -8.84
CA ASN A 165 8.36 14.68 -10.08
C ASN A 165 7.09 15.54 -10.00
N PHE A 166 7.24 16.69 -9.37
CA PHE A 166 6.15 17.63 -9.14
C PHE A 166 5.53 18.13 -10.47
N GLU A 167 6.34 18.41 -11.48
CA GLU A 167 5.87 18.88 -12.78
C GLU A 167 4.97 17.84 -13.47
N SER A 168 5.40 16.57 -13.48
CA SER A 168 4.60 15.48 -14.06
C SER A 168 3.27 15.28 -13.30
N TYR A 169 3.32 15.40 -11.97
CA TYR A 169 2.13 15.28 -11.13
C TYR A 169 1.15 16.44 -11.36
N GLU A 170 1.62 17.68 -11.27
CA GLU A 170 0.81 18.90 -11.45
C GLU A 170 0.12 18.90 -12.81
N ASN A 171 0.88 18.69 -13.90
CA ASN A 171 0.34 18.66 -15.25
C ASN A 171 -0.78 17.61 -15.39
N LYS A 172 -0.60 16.42 -14.80
CA LYS A 172 -1.59 15.36 -14.90
C LYS A 172 -2.82 15.64 -14.05
N VAL A 173 -2.67 16.24 -12.87
CA VAL A 173 -3.78 16.69 -12.02
C VAL A 173 -4.62 17.73 -12.75
N LEU A 174 -3.99 18.75 -13.34
CA LEU A 174 -4.68 19.81 -14.08
C LEU A 174 -5.43 19.25 -15.31
N GLU A 175 -4.77 18.37 -16.10
CA GLU A 175 -5.41 17.68 -17.23
C GLU A 175 -6.71 16.97 -16.82
N LEU A 176 -6.67 16.22 -15.69
CA LEU A 176 -7.83 15.50 -15.19
C LEU A 176 -8.91 16.45 -14.65
N LEU A 177 -8.54 17.51 -13.96
CA LEU A 177 -9.48 18.50 -13.44
C LEU A 177 -10.21 19.25 -14.56
N GLU A 178 -9.51 19.60 -15.63
CA GLU A 178 -10.15 20.20 -16.82
C GLU A 178 -11.17 19.22 -17.46
N LYS A 179 -10.78 17.96 -17.58
CA LYS A 179 -11.58 16.91 -18.24
C LYS A 179 -12.77 16.44 -17.41
N GLN A 180 -12.54 16.20 -16.10
CA GLN A 180 -13.47 15.48 -15.21
C GLN A 180 -14.10 16.37 -14.14
N LYS A 181 -13.60 17.60 -13.95
CA LYS A 181 -13.96 18.53 -12.87
C LYS A 181 -13.64 17.97 -11.47
N ARG A 182 -13.05 16.81 -11.41
CA ARG A 182 -12.56 16.16 -10.19
C ARG A 182 -11.32 15.33 -10.47
N VAL A 183 -10.51 15.14 -9.47
CA VAL A 183 -9.39 14.21 -9.51
C VAL A 183 -9.37 13.39 -8.22
N LEU A 184 -9.27 12.08 -8.35
CA LEU A 184 -8.84 11.19 -7.26
C LEU A 184 -7.40 10.79 -7.56
N SER A 185 -6.48 11.28 -6.73
CA SER A 185 -5.07 10.92 -6.76
C SER A 185 -4.77 9.95 -5.63
N ILE A 186 -4.17 8.80 -5.93
CA ILE A 186 -3.71 7.83 -4.94
C ILE A 186 -2.20 7.97 -4.83
N LEU A 187 -1.73 8.46 -3.69
CA LEU A 187 -0.31 8.55 -3.33
C LEU A 187 0.01 7.47 -2.30
N ASN A 188 0.67 6.40 -2.73
CA ASN A 188 1.15 5.37 -1.81
C ASN A 188 2.45 5.88 -1.17
N THR A 189 2.34 6.28 0.09
CA THR A 189 3.44 6.90 0.86
C THR A 189 3.05 6.99 2.34
N PRO A 190 4.00 6.88 3.28
CA PRO A 190 5.42 6.55 3.08
C PRO A 190 5.66 5.06 2.80
N ALA A 191 6.91 4.72 2.55
CA ALA A 191 7.35 3.35 2.25
C ALA A 191 6.63 2.76 1.02
N HIS A 192 6.65 3.52 -0.07
CA HIS A 192 5.96 3.24 -1.32
C HIS A 192 6.18 1.81 -1.83
N ASN A 193 5.10 1.13 -2.18
CA ASN A 193 5.14 -0.14 -2.92
C ASN A 193 4.99 0.15 -4.42
N PRO A 194 6.06 -0.02 -5.26
CA PRO A 194 7.16 -0.96 -5.02
C PRO A 194 8.55 -0.35 -4.75
N THR A 195 8.71 0.97 -4.61
CA THR A 195 10.05 1.58 -4.67
C THR A 195 10.68 1.85 -3.30
N GLY A 196 9.87 1.91 -2.23
CA GLY A 196 10.35 2.33 -0.91
C GLY A 196 10.56 3.85 -0.78
N TYR A 197 9.99 4.63 -1.71
CA TYR A 197 10.07 6.08 -1.67
C TYR A 197 9.16 6.67 -0.59
N ASN A 198 9.59 7.77 -0.01
CA ASN A 198 8.75 8.61 0.87
C ASN A 198 8.67 10.00 0.24
N ILE A 199 7.48 10.56 0.14
CA ILE A 199 7.34 11.99 -0.17
C ILE A 199 7.83 12.76 1.06
N SER A 200 8.78 13.68 0.89
CA SER A 200 9.36 14.49 1.97
C SER A 200 8.40 15.58 2.44
N ASP A 201 8.68 16.16 3.62
CA ASP A 201 7.86 17.26 4.14
C ASP A 201 7.91 18.50 3.23
N GLU A 202 9.04 18.74 2.55
CA GLU A 202 9.19 19.82 1.58
C GLU A 202 8.34 19.57 0.34
N GLU A 203 8.34 18.34 -0.19
CA GLU A 203 7.51 17.94 -1.32
C GLU A 203 6.02 18.01 -0.95
N TRP A 204 5.65 17.61 0.27
CA TRP A 204 4.29 17.76 0.77
C TRP A 204 3.84 19.21 0.89
N LYS A 205 4.70 20.13 1.33
CA LYS A 205 4.39 21.56 1.35
C LYS A 205 4.11 22.10 -0.05
N GLN A 206 4.91 21.71 -1.04
CA GLN A 206 4.67 22.10 -2.44
C GLN A 206 3.32 21.55 -2.94
N LEU A 207 2.99 20.30 -2.63
CA LEU A 207 1.70 19.72 -2.99
C LEU A 207 0.52 20.48 -2.34
N VAL A 208 0.63 20.86 -1.07
CA VAL A 208 -0.40 21.64 -0.35
C VAL A 208 -0.58 23.02 -0.93
N GLU A 209 0.52 23.71 -1.29
CA GLU A 209 0.47 25.01 -1.98
C GLU A 209 -0.24 24.88 -3.33
N PHE A 210 0.11 23.87 -4.11
CA PHE A 210 -0.54 23.56 -5.40
C PHE A 210 -2.03 23.28 -5.24
N TYR A 211 -2.43 22.38 -4.30
CA TYR A 211 -3.84 22.08 -4.07
C TYR A 211 -4.62 23.32 -3.62
N THR A 212 -4.06 24.09 -2.70
CA THR A 212 -4.71 25.30 -2.16
C THR A 212 -4.91 26.35 -3.25
N LYS A 213 -3.89 26.60 -4.06
CA LYS A 213 -3.97 27.53 -5.19
C LYS A 213 -5.04 27.09 -6.19
N THR A 214 -4.95 25.84 -6.67
CA THR A 214 -5.86 25.28 -7.68
C THR A 214 -7.32 25.27 -7.18
N ALA A 215 -7.53 24.90 -5.92
CA ALA A 215 -8.85 24.90 -5.32
C ALA A 215 -9.49 26.29 -5.21
N ASN A 216 -8.69 27.31 -4.87
CA ASN A 216 -9.16 28.70 -4.78
C ASN A 216 -9.45 29.33 -6.16
N GLU A 217 -8.65 28.98 -7.16
CA GLU A 217 -8.85 29.44 -8.56
C GLU A 217 -10.05 28.77 -9.22
N HIS A 218 -10.41 27.53 -8.81
CA HIS A 218 -11.45 26.72 -9.40
C HIS A 218 -12.39 26.11 -8.32
N PRO A 219 -13.33 26.90 -7.76
CA PRO A 219 -14.20 26.44 -6.65
C PRO A 219 -15.19 25.34 -7.08
N ASP A 220 -15.43 25.15 -8.38
CA ASP A 220 -16.23 24.05 -8.95
C ASP A 220 -15.47 22.74 -9.13
N TRP A 221 -14.15 22.74 -9.00
CA TRP A 221 -13.34 21.53 -9.07
C TRP A 221 -13.27 20.80 -7.72
N ARG A 222 -13.02 19.51 -7.74
CA ARG A 222 -12.88 18.67 -6.54
C ARG A 222 -11.56 17.93 -6.59
N ILE A 223 -10.72 18.15 -5.58
CA ILE A 223 -9.42 17.50 -5.44
C ILE A 223 -9.52 16.51 -4.29
N ILE A 224 -9.36 15.22 -4.57
CA ILE A 224 -9.37 14.15 -3.59
C ILE A 224 -8.00 13.49 -3.57
N VAL A 225 -7.32 13.58 -2.43
CA VAL A 225 -6.00 12.99 -2.21
C VAL A 225 -6.14 11.80 -1.30
N LEU A 226 -5.93 10.60 -1.83
CA LEU A 226 -5.88 9.36 -1.04
C LEU A 226 -4.42 9.03 -0.73
N CYS A 227 -4.04 9.16 0.53
CA CYS A 227 -2.77 8.64 1.04
C CYS A 227 -2.94 7.15 1.36
N ASP A 228 -2.38 6.27 0.54
CA ASP A 228 -2.31 4.84 0.88
C ASP A 228 -1.12 4.62 1.80
N ILE A 229 -1.41 4.50 3.10
CA ILE A 229 -0.44 4.44 4.19
C ILE A 229 -0.21 3.01 4.70
N ALA A 230 -0.42 2.00 3.85
CA ALA A 230 -0.37 0.59 4.26
C ALA A 230 0.96 0.17 4.92
N TYR A 231 2.06 0.90 4.69
CA TYR A 231 3.40 0.60 5.19
C TYR A 231 3.94 1.63 6.19
N ILE A 232 3.14 2.60 6.63
CA ILE A 232 3.57 3.75 7.44
C ILE A 232 4.32 3.35 8.72
N ASP A 233 3.94 2.24 9.35
CA ASP A 233 4.55 1.75 10.58
C ASP A 233 5.96 1.17 10.39
N PHE A 234 6.37 0.97 9.14
CA PHE A 234 7.69 0.51 8.73
C PHE A 234 8.51 1.59 8.02
N ALA A 235 8.08 2.85 8.12
CA ALA A 235 8.79 4.00 7.60
C ALA A 235 9.35 4.88 8.71
N GLY A 236 10.47 5.55 8.44
CA GLY A 236 11.08 6.52 9.33
C GLY A 236 11.53 5.95 10.68
N LYS A 237 11.59 6.86 11.66
CA LYS A 237 11.93 6.53 13.05
C LYS A 237 10.70 6.72 13.92
N GLY A 238 9.97 5.64 14.17
CA GLY A 238 8.77 5.69 15.01
C GLY A 238 7.64 6.50 14.35
N GLU A 239 7.17 7.54 15.05
CA GLU A 239 6.02 8.33 14.62
C GLU A 239 6.35 9.41 13.58
N SER A 240 7.62 9.73 13.38
CA SER A 240 8.07 10.81 12.47
C SER A 240 7.56 10.66 11.03
N ALA A 241 7.30 9.43 10.60
CA ALA A 241 6.71 9.15 9.29
C ALA A 241 5.28 9.70 9.11
N ARG A 242 4.66 10.21 10.19
CA ARG A 242 3.31 10.79 10.19
C ARG A 242 3.29 12.32 10.17
N GLN A 243 4.44 12.99 10.27
CA GLN A 243 4.51 14.47 10.31
C GLN A 243 3.83 15.13 9.11
N PHE A 244 3.91 14.51 7.92
CA PHE A 244 3.26 15.01 6.72
C PHE A 244 1.73 15.15 6.86
N MET A 245 1.08 14.39 7.75
CA MET A 245 -0.36 14.45 7.95
C MET A 245 -0.79 15.80 8.54
N GLU A 246 0.06 16.41 9.38
CA GLU A 246 -0.17 17.76 9.90
C GLU A 246 -0.04 18.83 8.80
N ILE A 247 0.82 18.61 7.80
CA ILE A 247 1.00 19.51 6.65
C ILE A 247 -0.29 19.55 5.80
N LEU A 248 -1.02 18.43 5.72
CA LEU A 248 -2.30 18.31 5.00
C LEU A 248 -3.51 18.85 5.82
N SER A 249 -3.26 19.67 6.84
CA SER A 249 -4.31 20.28 7.67
C SER A 249 -4.88 21.57 7.05
N GLY A 250 -6.18 21.81 7.31
CA GLY A 250 -6.79 23.09 6.96
C GLY A 250 -6.94 23.34 5.46
N MET A 251 -7.16 22.28 4.70
CA MET A 251 -7.37 22.36 3.25
C MET A 251 -8.67 23.10 2.90
N PRO A 252 -8.75 23.73 1.70
CA PRO A 252 -9.99 24.34 1.19
C PRO A 252 -11.15 23.35 1.14
N GLU A 253 -12.40 23.86 1.16
CA GLU A 253 -13.62 23.04 1.20
C GLU A 253 -13.79 22.07 0.00
N ASN A 254 -13.16 22.36 -1.11
CA ASN A 254 -13.17 21.52 -2.31
C ASN A 254 -11.94 20.59 -2.42
N VAL A 255 -11.16 20.46 -1.35
CA VAL A 255 -10.05 19.49 -1.21
C VAL A 255 -10.35 18.53 -0.07
N LEU A 256 -10.37 17.24 -0.37
CA LEU A 256 -10.60 16.19 0.62
C LEU A 256 -9.37 15.29 0.74
N THR A 257 -8.88 15.11 1.97
CA THR A 257 -7.79 14.17 2.25
C THR A 257 -8.34 12.88 2.84
N LEU A 258 -7.95 11.76 2.24
CA LEU A 258 -8.32 10.40 2.63
C LEU A 258 -7.07 9.60 3.02
N TYR A 259 -7.22 8.68 3.97
CA TYR A 259 -6.14 7.79 4.41
C TYR A 259 -6.61 6.33 4.35
N ALA A 260 -5.95 5.50 3.54
CA ALA A 260 -6.18 4.06 3.49
C ALA A 260 -5.26 3.36 4.51
N TYR A 261 -5.77 3.12 5.71
CA TYR A 261 -5.06 2.40 6.77
C TYR A 261 -5.23 0.89 6.61
N SER A 262 -4.15 0.14 6.86
CA SER A 262 -4.16 -1.32 6.79
C SER A 262 -3.45 -1.95 7.98
N ALA A 263 -4.15 -2.74 8.77
CA ALA A 263 -3.56 -3.56 9.82
C ALA A 263 -2.80 -4.80 9.27
N SER A 264 -2.86 -5.04 7.96
CA SER A 264 -2.19 -6.21 7.34
C SER A 264 -0.69 -6.22 7.61
N LYS A 265 -0.03 -5.03 7.54
CA LYS A 265 1.40 -4.88 7.81
C LYS A 265 1.63 -4.38 9.22
N ALA A 266 0.93 -3.32 9.62
CA ALA A 266 1.05 -2.68 10.92
C ALA A 266 0.98 -3.68 12.09
N MET A 267 0.08 -4.66 12.00
CA MET A 267 -0.20 -5.66 13.04
C MET A 267 0.00 -7.11 12.56
N THR A 268 0.66 -7.33 11.44
CA THR A 268 0.82 -8.66 10.79
C THR A 268 -0.49 -9.43 10.57
N MET A 269 -1.61 -8.72 10.46
CA MET A 269 -2.97 -9.29 10.27
C MET A 269 -3.29 -9.54 8.79
N TYR A 270 -2.35 -10.13 8.02
CA TYR A 270 -2.48 -10.27 6.56
C TYR A 270 -3.77 -10.97 6.13
N GLY A 271 -4.11 -12.07 6.79
CA GLY A 271 -5.28 -12.89 6.49
C GLY A 271 -6.58 -12.44 7.16
N LEU A 272 -6.52 -11.62 8.20
CA LEU A 272 -7.70 -11.19 8.96
C LEU A 272 -8.47 -10.03 8.30
N ARG A 273 -7.90 -9.44 7.25
CA ARG A 273 -8.51 -8.39 6.41
C ARG A 273 -9.07 -7.22 7.22
N ASN A 274 -8.23 -6.60 8.04
CA ASN A 274 -8.59 -5.43 8.85
C ASN A 274 -7.92 -4.15 8.34
N GLY A 275 -8.71 -3.09 8.24
CA GLY A 275 -8.27 -1.76 7.83
C GLY A 275 -9.40 -0.75 7.95
N ALA A 276 -9.13 0.47 7.56
CA ALA A 276 -10.11 1.54 7.53
C ALA A 276 -9.80 2.54 6.42
N LEU A 277 -10.84 3.16 5.88
CA LEU A 277 -10.73 4.43 5.19
C LEU A 277 -11.07 5.53 6.19
N LEU A 278 -10.17 6.49 6.34
CA LEU A 278 -10.39 7.68 7.16
C LEU A 278 -10.45 8.91 6.26
N CYS A 279 -11.26 9.90 6.62
CA CYS A 279 -11.20 11.23 6.02
C CYS A 279 -10.75 12.28 7.04
N VAL A 280 -10.11 13.31 6.53
CA VAL A 280 -9.93 14.60 7.22
C VAL A 280 -10.66 15.63 6.37
N ALA A 281 -11.85 15.95 6.79
CA ALA A 281 -12.76 16.81 6.04
C ALA A 281 -12.70 18.27 6.52
N PRO A 282 -12.85 19.24 5.62
CA PRO A 282 -12.87 20.67 5.99
C PRO A 282 -14.11 21.05 6.77
N THR A 283 -15.24 20.35 6.58
CA THR A 283 -16.49 20.62 7.30
C THR A 283 -17.12 19.33 7.84
N GLN A 284 -17.99 19.49 8.84
CA GLN A 284 -18.73 18.37 9.46
C GLN A 284 -19.68 17.68 8.46
N GLU A 285 -20.25 18.46 7.55
CA GLU A 285 -21.16 17.97 6.52
C GLU A 285 -20.44 16.99 5.59
N ILE A 286 -19.24 17.35 5.12
CA ILE A 286 -18.41 16.50 4.25
C ILE A 286 -17.97 15.23 5.01
N ALA A 287 -17.61 15.33 6.27
CA ALA A 287 -17.28 14.17 7.10
C ALA A 287 -18.49 13.22 7.26
N SER A 288 -19.68 13.78 7.46
CA SER A 288 -20.92 12.99 7.56
C SER A 288 -21.30 12.32 6.24
N GLU A 289 -21.14 13.02 5.13
CA GLU A 289 -21.31 12.47 3.77
C GLU A 289 -20.35 11.32 3.50
N PHE A 290 -19.07 11.48 3.83
CA PHE A 290 -18.07 10.41 3.74
C PHE A 290 -18.52 9.15 4.48
N LYS A 291 -18.93 9.29 5.74
CA LYS A 291 -19.35 8.15 6.57
C LYS A 291 -20.57 7.45 5.99
N ALA A 292 -21.56 8.20 5.54
CA ALA A 292 -22.78 7.68 4.94
C ALA A 292 -22.49 6.92 3.65
N SER A 293 -21.73 7.52 2.72
CA SER A 293 -21.39 6.96 1.41
C SER A 293 -20.53 5.70 1.53
N CYS A 294 -19.49 5.73 2.39
CA CYS A 294 -18.65 4.57 2.62
C CYS A 294 -19.39 3.43 3.34
N SER A 295 -20.29 3.75 4.28
CA SER A 295 -21.13 2.73 4.92
C SER A 295 -22.09 2.08 3.92
N PHE A 296 -22.69 2.86 3.01
CA PHE A 296 -23.52 2.31 1.93
C PHE A 296 -22.71 1.38 1.01
N SER A 297 -21.50 1.78 0.63
CA SER A 297 -20.57 0.96 -0.14
C SER A 297 -20.19 -0.33 0.57
N ASN A 298 -19.90 -0.28 1.87
CA ASN A 298 -19.66 -1.47 2.70
C ASN A 298 -20.85 -2.42 2.65
N ARG A 299 -22.06 -1.90 2.88
CA ARG A 299 -23.28 -2.72 2.88
C ARG A 299 -23.50 -3.44 1.56
N GLY A 300 -23.25 -2.78 0.44
CA GLY A 300 -23.45 -3.32 -0.90
C GLY A 300 -22.35 -4.26 -1.39
N THR A 301 -21.17 -4.25 -0.75
CA THR A 301 -20.00 -5.00 -1.25
C THR A 301 -19.67 -6.21 -0.37
N TRP A 302 -19.48 -6.03 0.94
CA TRP A 302 -19.09 -7.08 1.89
C TRP A 302 -19.96 -7.15 3.14
N SER A 303 -20.99 -6.32 3.21
CA SER A 303 -21.95 -6.21 4.32
C SER A 303 -21.35 -5.58 5.58
N ASN A 304 -20.31 -6.16 6.16
CA ASN A 304 -19.55 -5.65 7.29
C ASN A 304 -18.16 -6.31 7.33
N GLY A 305 -17.26 -5.75 8.15
CA GLY A 305 -15.88 -6.23 8.27
C GLY A 305 -15.72 -7.33 9.32
N THR A 306 -14.50 -7.85 9.44
CA THR A 306 -14.12 -8.90 10.41
C THR A 306 -14.12 -8.32 11.84
N ARG A 307 -15.15 -8.67 12.63
CA ARG A 307 -15.33 -8.15 14.00
C ARG A 307 -14.14 -8.48 14.91
N SER A 308 -13.67 -9.73 14.90
CA SER A 308 -12.58 -10.16 15.77
C SER A 308 -11.28 -9.38 15.51
N ALA A 309 -10.98 -9.06 14.25
CA ALA A 309 -9.80 -8.27 13.91
C ALA A 309 -9.95 -6.80 14.37
N GLN A 310 -11.16 -6.23 14.24
CA GLN A 310 -11.47 -4.90 14.76
C GLN A 310 -11.36 -4.85 16.28
N ALA A 311 -11.93 -5.81 16.99
CA ALA A 311 -11.88 -5.93 18.45
C ALA A 311 -10.44 -6.08 18.97
N THR A 312 -9.60 -6.84 18.26
CA THR A 312 -8.18 -7.00 18.59
C THR A 312 -7.43 -5.67 18.52
N LEU A 313 -7.58 -4.92 17.41
CA LEU A 313 -6.95 -3.60 17.28
C LEU A 313 -7.43 -2.67 18.38
N ALA A 314 -8.75 -2.56 18.57
CA ALA A 314 -9.34 -1.70 19.60
C ALA A 314 -8.78 -2.01 20.98
N LYS A 315 -8.72 -3.29 21.36
CA LYS A 315 -8.24 -3.76 22.67
C LYS A 315 -6.75 -3.46 22.88
N ILE A 316 -5.92 -3.61 21.83
CA ILE A 316 -4.49 -3.27 21.90
C ILE A 316 -4.31 -1.76 22.09
N ILE A 317 -4.95 -0.97 21.24
CA ILE A 317 -4.72 0.49 21.22
C ILE A 317 -5.31 1.19 22.47
N SER A 318 -6.46 0.73 22.97
CA SER A 318 -7.10 1.32 24.15
C SER A 318 -6.46 0.93 25.48
N ASN A 319 -5.57 -0.04 25.51
CA ASN A 319 -4.89 -0.52 26.72
C ASN A 319 -3.41 -0.18 26.65
N ASP A 320 -2.92 0.67 27.55
CA ASP A 320 -1.54 1.17 27.53
C ASP A 320 -0.50 0.05 27.57
N GLN A 321 -0.70 -0.97 28.41
CA GLN A 321 0.25 -2.08 28.55
C GLN A 321 0.31 -2.94 27.28
N LEU A 322 -0.84 -3.23 26.66
CA LEU A 322 -0.89 -3.99 25.40
C LEU A 322 -0.31 -3.16 24.25
N ARG A 323 -0.58 -1.86 24.23
CA ARG A 323 -0.08 -0.94 23.21
C ARG A 323 1.45 -0.82 23.29
N GLU A 324 2.01 -0.63 24.48
CA GLU A 324 3.46 -0.57 24.68
C GLU A 324 4.16 -1.86 24.22
N ALA A 325 3.62 -3.01 24.58
CA ALA A 325 4.16 -4.30 24.15
C ALA A 325 4.11 -4.47 22.63
N PHE A 326 2.99 -4.09 22.00
CA PHE A 326 2.83 -4.13 20.55
C PHE A 326 3.79 -3.17 19.84
N GLU A 327 3.90 -1.92 20.30
CA GLU A 327 4.77 -0.91 19.70
C GLU A 327 6.26 -1.26 19.82
N ALA A 328 6.66 -1.90 20.92
CA ALA A 328 7.99 -2.43 21.09
C ALA A 328 8.30 -3.55 20.08
N GLU A 329 7.42 -4.54 19.95
CA GLU A 329 7.57 -5.64 18.99
C GLU A 329 7.59 -5.12 17.53
N GLN A 330 6.72 -4.17 17.20
CA GLN A 330 6.69 -3.52 15.89
C GLN A 330 7.99 -2.76 15.61
N ALA A 331 8.54 -2.07 16.61
CA ALA A 331 9.80 -1.34 16.49
C ALA A 331 10.99 -2.29 16.24
N ASP A 332 11.03 -3.43 16.89
CA ASP A 332 12.09 -4.44 16.67
C ASP A 332 12.06 -4.96 15.23
N TRP A 333 10.90 -5.26 14.71
CA TRP A 333 10.75 -5.71 13.31
C TRP A 333 11.04 -4.61 12.30
N ARG A 334 10.68 -3.36 12.59
CA ARG A 334 11.09 -2.22 11.76
C ARG A 334 12.60 -2.09 11.69
N ASN A 335 13.29 -2.19 12.83
CA ASN A 335 14.75 -2.12 12.89
C ASN A 335 15.42 -3.26 12.10
N LYS A 336 14.91 -4.49 12.20
CA LYS A 336 15.39 -5.64 11.40
C LYS A 336 15.20 -5.39 9.92
N LEU A 337 14.02 -4.89 9.50
CA LEU A 337 13.76 -4.57 8.11
C LEU A 337 14.71 -3.49 7.58
N GLN A 338 14.96 -2.45 8.37
CA GLN A 338 15.92 -1.38 8.00
C GLN A 338 17.34 -1.92 7.86
N ALA A 339 17.79 -2.82 8.73
CA ALA A 339 19.10 -3.47 8.62
C ALA A 339 19.21 -4.29 7.33
N ARG A 340 18.20 -5.10 7.01
CA ARG A 340 18.14 -5.90 5.76
C ARG A 340 18.16 -5.02 4.51
N ALA A 341 17.35 -3.96 4.49
CA ALA A 341 17.34 -3.03 3.38
C ALA A 341 18.66 -2.28 3.23
N LYS A 342 19.27 -1.87 4.36
CA LYS A 342 20.60 -1.24 4.36
C LYS A 342 21.66 -2.18 3.79
N ALA A 343 21.68 -3.45 4.18
CA ALA A 343 22.62 -4.44 3.65
C ALA A 343 22.48 -4.59 2.12
N PHE A 344 21.25 -4.57 1.59
CA PHE A 344 21.02 -4.56 0.15
C PHE A 344 21.55 -3.27 -0.49
N MET A 345 21.20 -2.08 0.03
CA MET A 345 21.57 -0.80 -0.57
C MET A 345 23.08 -0.55 -0.54
N ASP A 346 23.75 -0.91 0.55
CA ASP A 346 25.22 -0.82 0.64
C ASP A 346 25.89 -1.70 -0.42
N SER A 347 25.45 -2.94 -0.57
CA SER A 347 25.95 -3.86 -1.60
C SER A 347 25.62 -3.37 -3.01
N ALA A 348 24.41 -2.87 -3.25
CA ALA A 348 24.03 -2.30 -4.53
C ALA A 348 24.93 -1.14 -4.96
N SER A 349 25.26 -0.25 -4.01
CA SER A 349 26.22 0.84 -4.23
C SER A 349 27.62 0.32 -4.59
N GLN A 350 28.11 -0.71 -3.89
CA GLN A 350 29.45 -1.29 -4.13
C GLN A 350 29.58 -1.92 -5.51
N VAL A 351 28.52 -2.58 -6.00
CA VAL A 351 28.54 -3.25 -7.32
C VAL A 351 28.01 -2.36 -8.46
N GLY A 352 27.64 -1.12 -8.16
CA GLY A 352 27.10 -0.18 -9.15
C GLY A 352 25.72 -0.59 -9.69
N LEU A 353 24.89 -1.27 -8.90
CA LEU A 353 23.52 -1.58 -9.26
C LEU A 353 22.63 -0.33 -9.05
N LYS A 354 22.02 0.15 -10.13
CA LYS A 354 21.07 1.27 -10.05
C LYS A 354 19.75 0.81 -9.46
N THR A 355 19.23 1.55 -8.47
CA THR A 355 17.91 1.36 -7.88
C THR A 355 17.07 2.63 -8.03
N CYS A 356 15.74 2.51 -7.92
CA CYS A 356 14.93 3.69 -7.62
C CYS A 356 15.36 4.27 -6.27
N THR A 357 15.06 5.55 -6.04
CA THR A 357 15.28 6.19 -4.74
C THR A 357 14.52 5.44 -3.66
N TYR A 358 15.26 4.78 -2.78
CA TYR A 358 14.73 4.04 -1.62
C TYR A 358 15.00 4.82 -0.34
N ARG A 359 13.99 4.93 0.51
CA ARG A 359 14.11 5.56 1.84
C ARG A 359 13.71 4.60 2.94
N ASP A 360 12.60 3.86 2.78
CA ASP A 360 12.06 2.94 3.79
C ASP A 360 11.16 1.85 3.16
N GLY A 361 10.81 0.87 3.98
CA GLY A 361 9.71 -0.05 3.71
C GLY A 361 10.11 -1.41 3.15
N PHE A 362 9.11 -2.11 2.62
CA PHE A 362 9.16 -3.53 2.30
C PHE A 362 9.85 -3.85 0.97
N PHE A 363 10.03 -2.85 0.09
CA PHE A 363 10.39 -3.09 -1.31
C PHE A 363 11.44 -2.12 -1.81
N ILE A 364 12.35 -2.64 -2.64
CA ILE A 364 13.34 -1.88 -3.41
C ILE A 364 13.11 -2.21 -4.87
N SER A 365 13.00 -1.19 -5.73
CA SER A 365 12.85 -1.38 -7.17
C SER A 365 14.13 -1.12 -7.94
N ILE A 366 14.38 -1.95 -8.93
CA ILE A 366 15.55 -1.93 -9.82
C ILE A 366 15.05 -1.70 -11.24
N PRO A 367 15.23 -0.50 -11.84
CA PRO A 367 14.88 -0.25 -13.24
C PRO A 367 15.71 -1.13 -14.18
N CYS A 368 15.05 -1.83 -15.10
CA CYS A 368 15.69 -2.60 -16.19
C CYS A 368 14.68 -2.88 -17.30
N GLU A 369 15.17 -3.17 -18.52
CA GLU A 369 14.32 -3.40 -19.68
C GLU A 369 13.92 -4.88 -19.82
N ASN A 370 14.86 -5.80 -19.80
CA ASN A 370 14.63 -7.23 -20.00
C ASN A 370 14.23 -7.98 -18.71
N ARG A 371 13.39 -7.38 -17.91
CA ARG A 371 13.02 -7.79 -16.55
C ARG A 371 12.53 -9.24 -16.42
N GLU A 372 11.75 -9.73 -17.39
CA GLU A 372 11.28 -11.11 -17.41
C GLU A 372 12.43 -12.09 -17.65
N ALA A 373 13.30 -11.79 -18.60
CA ALA A 373 14.47 -12.62 -18.90
C ALA A 373 15.46 -12.63 -17.73
N ILE A 374 15.64 -11.47 -17.07
CA ILE A 374 16.50 -11.33 -15.88
C ILE A 374 15.92 -12.15 -14.72
N ARG A 375 14.62 -12.04 -14.44
CA ARG A 375 13.92 -12.86 -13.44
C ARG A 375 14.13 -14.36 -13.67
N ASP A 376 13.91 -14.81 -14.90
CA ASP A 376 14.00 -16.22 -15.26
C ASP A 376 15.45 -16.72 -15.15
N TYR A 377 16.42 -15.92 -15.60
CA TYR A 377 17.84 -16.21 -15.43
C TYR A 377 18.24 -16.39 -13.96
N LEU A 378 17.81 -15.48 -13.08
CA LEU A 378 18.08 -15.55 -11.65
C LEU A 378 17.46 -16.80 -11.01
N ALA A 379 16.23 -17.14 -11.40
CA ALA A 379 15.56 -18.33 -10.90
C ALA A 379 16.27 -19.64 -11.31
N GLU A 380 16.69 -19.73 -12.58
CA GLU A 380 17.32 -20.93 -13.15
C GLU A 380 18.77 -21.14 -12.68
N HIS A 381 19.55 -20.06 -12.58
CA HIS A 381 21.00 -20.16 -12.37
C HIS A 381 21.43 -19.88 -10.92
N ASP A 382 20.69 -19.04 -10.22
CA ASP A 382 21.10 -18.55 -8.89
C ASP A 382 20.07 -18.94 -7.80
N ASN A 383 19.02 -19.73 -8.09
CA ASN A 383 17.89 -20.04 -7.19
C ASN A 383 17.29 -18.78 -6.54
N PHE A 384 17.27 -17.69 -7.30
CA PHE A 384 16.83 -16.39 -6.82
C PHE A 384 15.51 -15.99 -7.46
N PHE A 385 14.46 -15.91 -6.67
CA PHE A 385 13.10 -15.58 -7.10
C PHE A 385 12.77 -14.14 -6.75
N ILE A 386 12.52 -13.32 -7.77
CA ILE A 386 12.24 -11.89 -7.70
C ILE A 386 11.05 -11.53 -8.57
N VAL A 387 10.32 -10.46 -8.26
CA VAL A 387 9.14 -10.05 -9.03
C VAL A 387 9.53 -9.13 -10.18
N ALA A 388 9.12 -9.49 -11.40
CA ALA A 388 9.18 -8.59 -12.55
C ALA A 388 7.94 -7.69 -12.56
N LEU A 389 8.17 -6.37 -12.67
CA LEU A 389 7.16 -5.32 -12.79
C LEU A 389 7.24 -4.68 -14.17
N LYS A 390 6.29 -3.79 -14.47
CA LYS A 390 6.23 -3.10 -15.78
C LYS A 390 7.52 -2.34 -16.14
N LYS A 391 8.24 -1.79 -15.16
CA LYS A 391 9.42 -0.91 -15.37
C LYS A 391 10.73 -1.48 -14.82
N GLY A 392 10.74 -2.73 -14.32
CA GLY A 392 11.93 -3.34 -13.75
C GLY A 392 11.62 -4.48 -12.79
N LEU A 393 12.48 -4.67 -11.81
CA LEU A 393 12.36 -5.71 -10.79
C LEU A 393 11.99 -5.12 -9.42
N ARG A 394 11.32 -5.93 -8.58
CA ARG A 394 11.01 -5.58 -7.19
C ARG A 394 11.63 -6.61 -6.25
N PHE A 395 12.59 -6.18 -5.45
CA PHE A 395 13.17 -6.93 -4.36
C PHE A 395 12.42 -6.64 -3.05
N ALA A 396 12.15 -7.68 -2.24
CA ALA A 396 11.45 -7.56 -0.97
C ALA A 396 12.35 -7.90 0.23
N PRO A 397 13.10 -6.95 0.79
CA PRO A 397 13.94 -7.19 1.97
C PRO A 397 13.13 -7.67 3.18
N CYS A 398 11.83 -7.42 3.24
CA CYS A 398 10.96 -7.94 4.29
C CYS A 398 10.86 -9.47 4.33
N ALA A 399 11.15 -10.14 3.22
CA ALA A 399 11.04 -11.59 3.08
C ALA A 399 12.40 -12.32 3.08
N VAL A 400 13.51 -11.59 3.16
CA VAL A 400 14.87 -12.13 2.98
C VAL A 400 15.74 -11.72 4.18
N ASN A 401 16.53 -12.66 4.71
CA ASN A 401 17.45 -12.34 5.80
C ASN A 401 18.60 -11.40 5.36
N GLU A 402 19.30 -10.80 6.31
CA GLU A 402 20.30 -9.78 6.04
C GLU A 402 21.47 -10.27 5.17
N GLU A 403 21.93 -11.51 5.38
CA GLU A 403 23.00 -12.11 4.58
C GLU A 403 22.63 -12.24 3.11
N LYS A 404 21.43 -12.74 2.82
CA LYS A 404 20.92 -12.87 1.46
C LYS A 404 20.60 -11.50 0.84
N CYS A 405 20.16 -10.53 1.64
CA CYS A 405 20.00 -9.15 1.18
C CYS A 405 21.32 -8.56 0.69
N SER A 406 22.43 -8.82 1.37
CA SER A 406 23.76 -8.34 0.95
C SER A 406 24.30 -9.04 -0.30
N LYS A 407 23.90 -10.28 -0.56
CA LYS A 407 24.33 -11.06 -1.76
C LYS A 407 23.53 -10.72 -3.01
N ALA A 408 22.25 -10.38 -2.85
CA ALA A 408 21.30 -10.20 -3.95
C ALA A 408 21.72 -9.16 -5.02
N PRO A 409 22.27 -7.96 -4.68
CA PRO A 409 22.65 -6.96 -5.67
C PRO A 409 23.69 -7.43 -6.68
N ALA A 410 24.70 -8.20 -6.27
CA ALA A 410 25.73 -8.71 -7.16
C ALA A 410 25.14 -9.71 -8.20
N LEU A 411 24.19 -10.55 -7.79
CA LEU A 411 23.50 -11.49 -8.67
C LEU A 411 22.62 -10.73 -9.67
N ILE A 412 21.85 -9.75 -9.21
CA ILE A 412 21.00 -8.93 -10.08
C ILE A 412 21.86 -8.16 -11.09
N LYS A 413 22.96 -7.51 -10.63
CA LYS A 413 23.86 -6.75 -11.52
C LYS A 413 24.46 -7.66 -12.60
N LYS A 414 24.96 -8.85 -12.24
CA LYS A 414 25.48 -9.84 -13.16
C LYS A 414 24.44 -10.25 -14.22
N ALA A 415 23.19 -10.45 -13.82
CA ALA A 415 22.11 -10.81 -14.74
C ALA A 415 21.74 -9.65 -15.68
N ILE A 416 21.66 -8.41 -15.16
CA ILE A 416 21.44 -7.21 -15.97
C ILE A 416 22.58 -7.04 -16.99
N ASP A 417 23.85 -7.06 -16.55
CA ASP A 417 25.01 -6.87 -17.47
C ASP A 417 25.09 -7.92 -18.58
N LYS A 418 24.42 -9.05 -18.41
CA LYS A 418 24.38 -10.13 -19.41
C LYS A 418 23.21 -10.01 -20.36
N LEU A 419 22.10 -9.42 -19.95
CA LEU A 419 20.81 -9.52 -20.64
C LEU A 419 20.20 -8.18 -21.07
N ASP A 420 20.59 -7.06 -20.44
CA ASP A 420 20.25 -5.70 -20.83
C ASP A 420 21.38 -5.08 -21.66
#